data_779d61c5eda5d550e79965921c303dbe
#
_entry.id   779d61c5eda5d550e79965921c303dbe
#
_cell.length_a   1.000
_cell.length_b   1.000
_cell.length_c   1.000
_cell.angle_alpha   90.00
_cell.angle_beta   90.00
_cell.angle_gamma   90.00
#
_symmetry.space_group_name_H-M   'P 1'
#
loop_
_entity.id
_entity.type
_entity.pdbx_description
1 polymer ?
#
loop_
_entity_poly.entity_id
_entity_poly.type
_entity_poly.pdbx_seq_one_letter_code
_entity_poly.pdbx_strand_id
1 'polypeptide(L)'
;RQYVQGLIDQGLLIAARKVLGDVIRRAADDPNEDSEARGLMGRVNKQIYVDARGRPSDLAREALFQAITCYREVYDKDPHKNLWHGVNLLALMHRARADGITVTGLSDSGALANAIIEAVRNPQGRTVGAWDYGSAAEACIALGDWDAATHWLEQYVADQSTDRFALAGTLRQLTEVWRFTAETPEAGQLVVALRGALLKSRDGRLELTPSQLQHTAAALDNPGPRLERVLGTVGLQTMTWLRTGMERARSVALIRGPGGRGIGTGFLVRGGDLHPALGGELVVVTNAHVISELQDDGGIEPDQALITFEAQNGTSETQAFYRVQKLLWGSAKQHLDTSLLRLDPAVQGIAPCPIAKSLPPLNHDQRVYIIGHPQGGELSFSLQDNELLDHEGPPAGAPSQPERCLIHYRAPTEPGSSGSPVFNEAPDWQVIGLHHAGGEYVRKLNGQSGTYAANEAIWIQSIAKAMAESFTV
;
A
#
# COMPACT_ATOMS: atom_id res chain seq x y z
N ARG A 1 18.55 14.89 -14.12
CA ARG A 1 18.19 13.79 -13.19
C ARG A 1 16.71 13.82 -12.85
N GLN A 2 16.13 14.93 -12.40
CA GLN A 2 14.68 15.00 -12.03
C GLN A 2 13.75 14.54 -13.17
N TYR A 3 14.03 14.96 -14.41
CA TYR A 3 13.26 14.49 -15.56
C TYR A 3 13.33 12.97 -15.76
N VAL A 4 14.53 12.39 -15.58
CA VAL A 4 14.73 10.93 -15.66
C VAL A 4 13.97 10.22 -14.56
N GLN A 5 14.01 10.73 -13.33
CA GLN A 5 13.26 10.18 -12.23
C GLN A 5 11.75 10.15 -12.54
N GLY A 6 11.20 11.25 -13.11
CA GLY A 6 9.80 11.29 -13.56
C GLY A 6 9.48 10.25 -14.64
N LEU A 7 10.39 9.96 -15.56
CA LEU A 7 10.21 8.90 -16.55
C LEU A 7 10.19 7.51 -15.90
N ILE A 8 11.07 7.27 -14.93
CA ILE A 8 11.12 6.01 -14.18
C ILE A 8 9.81 5.81 -13.39
N ASP A 9 9.34 6.83 -12.70
CA ASP A 9 8.13 6.77 -11.88
C ASP A 9 6.86 6.56 -12.72
N GLN A 10 6.88 6.97 -14.01
CA GLN A 10 5.84 6.69 -14.99
C GLN A 10 6.00 5.34 -15.71
N GLY A 11 7.00 4.54 -15.38
CA GLY A 11 7.28 3.26 -16.05
C GLY A 11 7.87 3.40 -17.47
N LEU A 12 8.25 4.60 -17.90
CA LEU A 12 8.81 4.88 -19.23
C LEU A 12 10.31 4.53 -19.29
N LEU A 13 10.66 3.29 -18.93
CA LEU A 13 12.02 2.83 -18.68
C LEU A 13 12.94 2.95 -19.92
N ILE A 14 12.45 2.67 -21.11
CA ILE A 14 13.24 2.77 -22.35
C ILE A 14 13.60 4.23 -22.66
N ALA A 15 12.65 5.15 -22.43
CA ALA A 15 12.93 6.58 -22.59
C ALA A 15 13.93 7.07 -21.54
N ALA A 16 13.76 6.67 -20.27
CA ALA A 16 14.69 6.97 -19.19
C ALA A 16 16.10 6.47 -19.48
N ARG A 17 16.27 5.23 -19.97
CA ARG A 17 17.53 4.63 -20.38
C ARG A 17 18.24 5.46 -21.47
N LYS A 18 17.50 5.91 -22.48
CA LYS A 18 18.05 6.74 -23.56
C LYS A 18 18.56 8.09 -23.04
N VAL A 19 17.75 8.79 -22.25
CA VAL A 19 18.13 10.08 -21.65
C VAL A 19 19.34 9.93 -20.73
N LEU A 20 19.40 8.87 -19.91
CA LEU A 20 20.56 8.59 -19.04
C LEU A 20 21.85 8.36 -19.82
N GLY A 21 21.80 7.71 -20.98
CA GLY A 21 22.97 7.57 -21.84
C GLY A 21 23.54 8.92 -22.27
N ASP A 22 22.68 9.92 -22.53
CA ASP A 22 23.14 11.29 -22.85
C ASP A 22 23.68 12.02 -21.60
N VAL A 23 23.09 11.81 -20.44
CA VAL A 23 23.53 12.39 -19.16
C VAL A 23 24.93 11.87 -18.81
N ILE A 24 25.15 10.56 -18.84
CA ILE A 24 26.45 9.94 -18.54
C ILE A 24 27.56 10.47 -19.47
N ARG A 25 27.25 10.61 -20.76
CA ARG A 25 28.26 11.17 -21.72
C ARG A 25 28.63 12.62 -21.39
N ARG A 26 27.70 13.41 -20.85
CA ARG A 26 27.93 14.82 -20.46
C ARG A 26 28.56 14.97 -19.09
N ALA A 27 28.35 13.98 -18.21
CA ALA A 27 28.83 13.99 -16.84
C ALA A 27 30.26 13.43 -16.69
N ALA A 28 30.95 13.12 -17.81
CA ALA A 28 32.27 12.49 -17.79
C ALA A 28 33.32 13.24 -16.95
N ASP A 29 33.21 14.56 -16.86
CA ASP A 29 34.12 15.43 -16.10
C ASP A 29 33.65 15.70 -14.65
N ASP A 30 32.46 15.21 -14.24
CA ASP A 30 31.94 15.34 -12.89
C ASP A 30 31.72 13.93 -12.26
N PRO A 31 32.66 13.48 -11.39
CA PRO A 31 32.62 12.14 -10.81
C PRO A 31 31.36 11.87 -9.98
N ASN A 32 30.76 12.90 -9.37
CA ASN A 32 29.54 12.75 -8.55
C ASN A 32 28.31 12.59 -9.47
N GLU A 33 28.19 13.43 -10.49
CA GLU A 33 27.11 13.36 -11.47
C GLU A 33 27.17 12.04 -12.27
N ASP A 34 28.38 11.59 -12.66
CA ASP A 34 28.58 10.30 -13.34
C ASP A 34 28.14 9.12 -12.45
N SER A 35 28.53 9.11 -11.18
CA SER A 35 28.16 8.04 -10.25
C SER A 35 26.65 7.97 -10.03
N GLU A 36 25.98 9.10 -9.84
CA GLU A 36 24.54 9.20 -9.70
C GLU A 36 23.80 8.75 -10.99
N ALA A 37 24.25 9.23 -12.15
CA ALA A 37 23.66 8.86 -13.43
C ALA A 37 23.80 7.36 -13.73
N ARG A 38 24.96 6.76 -13.37
CA ARG A 38 25.18 5.31 -13.48
C ARG A 38 24.33 4.53 -12.50
N GLY A 39 24.15 5.01 -11.27
CA GLY A 39 23.22 4.43 -10.30
C GLY A 39 21.79 4.37 -10.83
N LEU A 40 21.30 5.48 -11.42
CA LEU A 40 19.99 5.51 -12.07
C LEU A 40 19.91 4.59 -13.29
N MET A 41 20.97 4.52 -14.11
CA MET A 41 21.06 3.60 -15.25
C MET A 41 20.99 2.14 -14.78
N GLY A 42 21.68 1.81 -13.69
CA GLY A 42 21.58 0.51 -13.05
C GLY A 42 20.16 0.20 -12.60
N ARG A 43 19.48 1.16 -11.95
CA ARG A 43 18.08 1.02 -11.52
C ARG A 43 17.13 0.78 -12.69
N VAL A 44 17.23 1.55 -13.76
CA VAL A 44 16.39 1.38 -14.96
C VAL A 44 16.60 0.01 -15.59
N ASN A 45 17.85 -0.40 -15.82
CA ASN A 45 18.14 -1.69 -16.42
C ASN A 45 17.75 -2.86 -15.50
N LYS A 46 17.92 -2.72 -14.18
CA LYS A 46 17.40 -3.69 -13.19
C LYS A 46 15.88 -3.85 -13.34
N GLN A 47 15.12 -2.75 -13.44
CA GLN A 47 13.68 -2.82 -13.59
C GLN A 47 13.26 -3.45 -14.93
N ILE A 48 13.90 -3.10 -16.04
CA ILE A 48 13.66 -3.75 -17.35
C ILE A 48 13.83 -5.27 -17.25
N TYR A 49 14.88 -5.72 -16.53
CA TYR A 49 15.10 -7.15 -16.32
C TYR A 49 14.06 -7.81 -15.44
N VAL A 50 13.66 -7.16 -14.35
CA VAL A 50 12.67 -7.66 -13.41
C VAL A 50 11.29 -7.77 -14.05
N ASP A 51 10.89 -6.78 -14.86
CA ASP A 51 9.60 -6.73 -15.55
C ASP A 51 9.47 -7.78 -16.66
N ALA A 52 10.59 -8.30 -17.16
CA ALA A 52 10.60 -9.38 -18.14
C ALA A 52 10.24 -10.71 -17.47
N ARG A 53 8.94 -10.95 -17.27
CA ARG A 53 8.40 -12.17 -16.65
C ARG A 53 8.67 -13.40 -17.52
N GLY A 54 9.17 -14.49 -16.95
CA GLY A 54 9.44 -15.75 -17.64
C GLY A 54 10.89 -15.92 -18.08
N ARG A 55 11.14 -16.61 -19.22
CA ARG A 55 12.50 -16.72 -19.78
C ARG A 55 12.96 -15.37 -20.30
N PRO A 56 14.07 -14.84 -19.77
CA PRO A 56 14.54 -13.50 -20.19
C PRO A 56 14.81 -13.45 -21.67
N SER A 57 14.23 -12.49 -22.38
CA SER A 57 14.59 -12.14 -23.75
C SER A 57 16.05 -11.64 -23.82
N ASP A 58 16.61 -11.54 -25.02
CA ASP A 58 17.95 -10.99 -25.20
C ASP A 58 18.06 -9.56 -24.66
N LEU A 59 17.00 -8.76 -24.84
CA LEU A 59 16.91 -7.41 -24.25
C LEU A 59 16.97 -7.43 -22.73
N ALA A 60 16.25 -8.34 -22.08
CA ALA A 60 16.27 -8.46 -20.63
C ALA A 60 17.63 -8.93 -20.10
N ARG A 61 18.28 -9.88 -20.79
CA ARG A 61 19.65 -10.31 -20.45
C ARG A 61 20.66 -9.15 -20.61
N GLU A 62 20.57 -8.42 -21.71
CA GLU A 62 21.39 -7.22 -21.89
C GLU A 62 21.18 -6.20 -20.77
N ALA A 63 19.92 -5.96 -20.39
CA ALA A 63 19.58 -5.06 -19.28
C ALA A 63 20.19 -5.54 -17.95
N LEU A 64 20.15 -6.85 -17.66
CA LEU A 64 20.80 -7.42 -16.48
C LEU A 64 22.31 -7.13 -16.47
N PHE A 65 23.00 -7.40 -17.60
CA PHE A 65 24.45 -7.15 -17.71
C PHE A 65 24.79 -5.67 -17.57
N GLN A 66 23.99 -4.80 -18.17
CA GLN A 66 24.17 -3.34 -18.05
C GLN A 66 23.94 -2.87 -16.60
N ALA A 67 22.92 -3.39 -15.90
CA ALA A 67 22.69 -3.06 -14.50
C ALA A 67 23.86 -3.48 -13.62
N ILE A 68 24.34 -4.71 -13.77
CA ILE A 68 25.51 -5.25 -13.05
C ILE A 68 26.76 -4.39 -13.32
N THR A 69 27.01 -4.04 -14.58
CA THR A 69 28.16 -3.20 -14.96
C THR A 69 28.08 -1.82 -14.30
N CYS A 70 26.93 -1.15 -14.39
CA CYS A 70 26.74 0.17 -13.80
C CYS A 70 26.96 0.18 -12.28
N TYR A 71 26.39 -0.80 -11.58
CA TYR A 71 26.55 -0.87 -10.12
C TYR A 71 27.97 -1.22 -9.71
N ARG A 72 28.64 -2.13 -10.43
CA ARG A 72 30.02 -2.50 -10.17
C ARG A 72 30.96 -1.31 -10.38
N GLU A 73 30.86 -0.62 -11.51
CA GLU A 73 31.72 0.53 -11.82
C GLU A 73 31.64 1.64 -10.76
N VAL A 74 30.48 1.85 -10.16
CA VAL A 74 30.34 2.82 -9.08
C VAL A 74 30.85 2.27 -7.76
N TYR A 75 30.52 1.01 -7.42
CA TYR A 75 30.97 0.38 -6.19
C TYR A 75 32.50 0.32 -6.11
N ASP A 76 33.15 -0.11 -7.18
CA ASP A 76 34.62 -0.29 -7.24
C ASP A 76 35.41 1.04 -7.11
N LYS A 77 34.79 2.20 -7.38
CA LYS A 77 35.40 3.52 -7.17
C LYS A 77 35.67 3.82 -5.69
N ASP A 78 34.74 3.50 -4.82
CA ASP A 78 34.83 3.69 -3.38
C ASP A 78 33.86 2.72 -2.66
N PRO A 79 34.29 1.49 -2.35
CA PRO A 79 33.43 0.49 -1.73
C PRO A 79 32.84 0.91 -0.37
N HIS A 80 33.52 1.79 0.37
CA HIS A 80 33.03 2.26 1.67
C HIS A 80 31.92 3.31 1.56
N LYS A 81 31.85 4.07 0.47
CA LYS A 81 30.82 5.08 0.24
C LYS A 81 29.64 4.53 -0.57
N ASN A 82 29.91 3.59 -1.46
CA ASN A 82 28.97 3.15 -2.47
C ASN A 82 28.24 1.85 -2.09
N LEU A 83 27.94 1.65 -0.79
CA LEU A 83 27.34 0.40 -0.27
C LEU A 83 26.00 0.08 -0.95
N TRP A 84 25.19 1.10 -1.23
CA TRP A 84 23.93 0.93 -1.97
C TRP A 84 24.15 0.34 -3.38
N HIS A 85 25.22 0.71 -4.08
CA HIS A 85 25.57 0.11 -5.37
C HIS A 85 26.07 -1.32 -5.18
N GLY A 86 26.87 -1.57 -4.15
CA GLY A 86 27.36 -2.91 -3.82
C GLY A 86 26.24 -3.90 -3.51
N VAL A 87 25.23 -3.50 -2.74
CA VAL A 87 24.12 -4.39 -2.40
C VAL A 87 23.20 -4.65 -3.61
N ASN A 88 22.99 -3.66 -4.48
CA ASN A 88 22.26 -3.88 -5.73
C ASN A 88 23.01 -4.83 -6.68
N LEU A 89 24.34 -4.70 -6.76
CA LEU A 89 25.19 -5.64 -7.48
C LEU A 89 25.03 -7.06 -6.91
N LEU A 90 25.14 -7.21 -5.60
CA LEU A 90 25.00 -8.48 -4.88
C LEU A 90 23.64 -9.16 -5.16
N ALA A 91 22.56 -8.41 -5.04
CA ALA A 91 21.21 -8.92 -5.31
C ALA A 91 21.06 -9.39 -6.76
N LEU A 92 21.60 -8.65 -7.75
CA LEU A 92 21.58 -9.05 -9.15
C LEU A 92 22.46 -10.27 -9.46
N MET A 93 23.58 -10.44 -8.76
CA MET A 93 24.40 -11.65 -8.86
C MET A 93 23.61 -12.89 -8.40
N HIS A 94 22.94 -12.80 -7.25
CA HIS A 94 22.07 -13.86 -6.75
C HIS A 94 20.92 -14.13 -7.71
N ARG A 95 20.28 -13.08 -8.23
CA ARG A 95 19.19 -13.21 -9.17
C ARG A 95 19.62 -13.86 -10.49
N ALA A 96 20.75 -13.46 -11.06
CA ALA A 96 21.31 -14.06 -12.26
C ALA A 96 21.58 -15.57 -12.06
N ARG A 97 22.16 -15.94 -10.91
CA ARG A 97 22.42 -17.33 -10.55
C ARG A 97 21.10 -18.15 -10.45
N ALA A 98 20.09 -17.58 -9.79
CA ALA A 98 18.78 -18.23 -9.65
C ALA A 98 18.07 -18.42 -11.02
N ASP A 99 18.30 -17.52 -11.98
CA ASP A 99 17.76 -17.58 -13.34
C ASP A 99 18.65 -18.39 -14.31
N GLY A 100 19.75 -19.02 -13.81
CA GLY A 100 20.66 -19.82 -14.62
C GLY A 100 21.51 -19.00 -15.61
N ILE A 101 21.70 -17.70 -15.34
CA ILE A 101 22.49 -16.80 -16.20
C ILE A 101 23.91 -16.68 -15.65
N THR A 102 24.89 -17.09 -16.44
CA THR A 102 26.30 -16.94 -16.09
C THR A 102 26.76 -15.52 -16.37
N VAL A 103 27.27 -14.85 -15.34
CA VAL A 103 27.90 -13.54 -15.46
C VAL A 103 29.41 -13.70 -15.20
N THR A 104 30.20 -13.48 -16.22
CA THR A 104 31.67 -13.62 -16.13
C THR A 104 32.33 -12.38 -15.54
N GLY A 105 33.48 -12.55 -14.90
CA GLY A 105 34.29 -11.45 -14.39
C GLY A 105 33.76 -10.76 -13.13
N LEU A 106 32.84 -11.41 -12.39
CA LEU A 106 32.42 -10.94 -11.07
C LEU A 106 33.27 -11.60 -9.97
N SER A 107 33.47 -10.86 -8.89
CA SER A 107 34.02 -11.37 -7.62
C SER A 107 33.04 -12.38 -7.01
N ASP A 108 33.54 -13.15 -6.03
CA ASP A 108 32.67 -14.02 -5.24
C ASP A 108 31.59 -13.20 -4.51
N SER A 109 30.33 -13.63 -4.62
CA SER A 109 29.21 -12.96 -3.96
C SER A 109 29.34 -12.97 -2.43
N GLY A 110 29.93 -14.03 -1.87
CA GLY A 110 30.22 -14.10 -0.44
C GLY A 110 31.28 -13.09 0.00
N ALA A 111 32.33 -12.89 -0.80
CA ALA A 111 33.34 -11.88 -0.53
C ALA A 111 32.76 -10.46 -0.60
N LEU A 112 31.91 -10.17 -1.59
CA LEU A 112 31.20 -8.89 -1.69
C LEU A 112 30.27 -8.65 -0.51
N ALA A 113 29.49 -9.64 -0.11
CA ALA A 113 28.60 -9.54 1.04
C ALA A 113 29.37 -9.24 2.35
N ASN A 114 30.45 -9.96 2.59
CA ASN A 114 31.30 -9.73 3.76
C ASN A 114 31.94 -8.32 3.75
N ALA A 115 32.37 -7.84 2.58
CA ALA A 115 32.95 -6.50 2.45
C ALA A 115 31.91 -5.40 2.77
N ILE A 116 30.64 -5.57 2.36
CA ILE A 116 29.55 -4.64 2.69
C ILE A 116 29.29 -4.63 4.20
N ILE A 117 29.17 -5.81 4.82
CA ILE A 117 28.93 -5.93 6.27
C ILE A 117 30.08 -5.29 7.06
N GLU A 118 31.32 -5.54 6.65
CA GLU A 118 32.49 -4.98 7.32
C GLU A 118 32.55 -3.46 7.20
N ALA A 119 32.20 -2.90 6.04
CA ALA A 119 32.17 -1.46 5.84
C ALA A 119 31.08 -0.76 6.69
N VAL A 120 29.99 -1.45 7.04
CA VAL A 120 28.99 -0.93 7.97
C VAL A 120 29.46 -1.04 9.42
N ARG A 121 30.11 -2.15 9.79
CA ARG A 121 30.65 -2.36 11.15
C ARG A 121 31.81 -1.41 11.46
N ASN A 122 32.66 -1.15 10.48
CA ASN A 122 33.85 -0.29 10.58
C ASN A 122 33.76 0.88 9.60
N PRO A 123 32.94 1.90 9.88
CA PRO A 123 32.59 2.96 8.93
C PRO A 123 33.70 3.99 8.68
N GLN A 124 34.88 3.84 9.26
CA GLN A 124 36.05 4.73 9.06
C GLN A 124 35.73 6.24 9.22
N GLY A 125 34.95 6.60 10.25
CA GLY A 125 34.56 7.98 10.53
C GLY A 125 33.31 8.47 9.75
N ARG A 126 32.73 7.65 8.89
CA ARG A 126 31.45 7.92 8.22
C ARG A 126 30.30 7.67 9.21
N THR A 127 29.24 8.47 9.16
CA THR A 127 28.01 8.21 9.91
C THR A 127 27.25 7.05 9.23
N VAL A 128 26.89 6.05 10.01
CA VAL A 128 26.04 4.92 9.59
C VAL A 128 24.57 5.37 9.71
N GLY A 129 23.77 5.07 8.72
CA GLY A 129 22.35 5.41 8.69
C GLY A 129 21.49 4.34 8.03
N ALA A 130 20.22 4.66 7.79
CA ALA A 130 19.22 3.74 7.27
C ALA A 130 19.68 2.89 6.08
N TRP A 131 20.24 3.51 5.05
CA TRP A 131 20.71 2.80 3.85
C TRP A 131 21.83 1.80 4.12
N ASP A 132 22.67 2.08 5.11
CA ASP A 132 23.74 1.17 5.51
C ASP A 132 23.18 -0.06 6.23
N TYR A 133 22.23 0.14 7.15
CA TYR A 133 21.56 -0.96 7.83
C TYR A 133 20.79 -1.86 6.86
N GLY A 134 20.05 -1.27 5.92
CA GLY A 134 19.38 -2.00 4.85
C GLY A 134 20.35 -2.80 3.98
N SER A 135 21.48 -2.21 3.60
CA SER A 135 22.52 -2.88 2.82
C SER A 135 23.18 -4.03 3.58
N ALA A 136 23.45 -3.86 4.88
CA ALA A 136 23.99 -4.93 5.73
C ALA A 136 22.98 -6.08 5.89
N ALA A 137 21.69 -5.77 6.06
CA ALA A 137 20.65 -6.79 6.14
C ALA A 137 20.59 -7.65 4.86
N GLU A 138 20.57 -7.03 3.68
CA GLU A 138 20.61 -7.77 2.42
C GLU A 138 21.91 -8.56 2.20
N ALA A 139 23.04 -8.02 2.62
CA ALA A 139 24.31 -8.74 2.54
C ALA A 139 24.30 -10.01 3.44
N CYS A 140 23.72 -9.93 4.63
CA CYS A 140 23.51 -11.09 5.50
C CYS A 140 22.54 -12.11 4.86
N ILE A 141 21.47 -11.66 4.19
CA ILE A 141 20.57 -12.51 3.41
C ILE A 141 21.35 -13.29 2.34
N ALA A 142 22.26 -12.62 1.63
CA ALA A 142 23.09 -13.27 0.61
C ALA A 142 23.99 -14.39 1.16
N LEU A 143 24.39 -14.29 2.43
CA LEU A 143 25.17 -15.30 3.13
C LEU A 143 24.30 -16.39 3.80
N GLY A 144 22.96 -16.23 3.82
CA GLY A 144 22.06 -17.10 4.55
C GLY A 144 22.11 -16.89 6.08
N ASP A 145 22.72 -15.81 6.55
CA ASP A 145 22.75 -15.44 7.98
C ASP A 145 21.49 -14.64 8.34
N TRP A 146 20.42 -15.36 8.56
CA TRP A 146 19.10 -14.79 8.83
C TRP A 146 18.99 -14.07 10.17
N ASP A 147 19.78 -14.47 11.16
CA ASP A 147 19.77 -13.83 12.48
C ASP A 147 20.47 -12.47 12.43
N ALA A 148 21.62 -12.40 11.74
CA ALA A 148 22.27 -11.11 11.47
C ALA A 148 21.44 -10.22 10.55
N ALA A 149 20.79 -10.79 9.52
CA ALA A 149 19.88 -10.05 8.65
C ALA A 149 18.73 -9.42 9.45
N THR A 150 18.13 -10.19 10.37
CA THR A 150 17.08 -9.71 11.27
C THR A 150 17.58 -8.57 12.15
N HIS A 151 18.78 -8.72 12.74
CA HIS A 151 19.37 -7.68 13.58
C HIS A 151 19.57 -6.36 12.84
N TRP A 152 20.12 -6.42 11.62
CA TRP A 152 20.29 -5.20 10.80
C TRP A 152 18.97 -4.60 10.36
N LEU A 153 17.96 -5.42 10.07
CA LEU A 153 16.64 -4.94 9.70
C LEU A 153 15.94 -4.25 10.89
N GLU A 154 16.17 -4.70 12.13
CA GLU A 154 15.73 -4.00 13.35
C GLU A 154 16.31 -2.59 13.43
N GLN A 155 17.63 -2.47 13.23
CA GLN A 155 18.30 -1.18 13.24
C GLN A 155 17.76 -0.28 12.13
N TYR A 156 17.56 -0.85 10.93
CA TYR A 156 16.99 -0.14 9.79
C TYR A 156 15.61 0.43 10.08
N VAL A 157 14.70 -0.39 10.61
CA VAL A 157 13.31 0.03 10.90
C VAL A 157 13.23 1.02 12.06
N ALA A 158 14.16 0.89 13.04
CA ALA A 158 14.23 1.78 14.21
C ALA A 158 14.90 3.14 13.92
N ASP A 159 15.66 3.26 12.84
CA ASP A 159 16.40 4.48 12.51
C ASP A 159 15.45 5.60 12.08
N GLN A 160 15.61 6.78 12.68
CA GLN A 160 14.74 7.94 12.42
C GLN A 160 14.83 8.49 10.99
N SER A 161 15.91 8.18 10.27
CA SER A 161 16.09 8.56 8.86
C SER A 161 15.45 7.57 7.88
N THR A 162 14.93 6.45 8.38
CA THR A 162 14.23 5.46 7.57
C THR A 162 12.83 5.96 7.23
N ASP A 163 12.68 6.46 6.04
CA ASP A 163 11.41 6.94 5.52
C ASP A 163 10.67 5.86 4.69
N ARG A 164 9.45 6.21 4.25
CA ARG A 164 8.62 5.34 3.39
C ARG A 164 9.32 4.93 2.10
N PHE A 165 10.11 5.83 1.51
CA PHE A 165 10.77 5.57 0.24
C PHE A 165 11.84 4.50 0.41
N ALA A 166 12.59 4.58 1.50
CA ALA A 166 13.59 3.59 1.88
C ALA A 166 12.92 2.23 2.15
N LEU A 167 11.86 2.17 2.98
CA LEU A 167 11.12 0.94 3.29
C LEU A 167 10.51 0.29 2.05
N ALA A 168 9.82 1.08 1.20
CA ALA A 168 9.23 0.58 -0.04
C ALA A 168 10.30 0.11 -1.04
N GLY A 169 11.46 0.79 -1.08
CA GLY A 169 12.60 0.40 -1.91
C GLY A 169 13.17 -0.95 -1.49
N THR A 170 13.41 -1.15 -0.19
CA THR A 170 13.89 -2.42 0.36
C THR A 170 12.87 -3.53 0.18
N LEU A 171 11.58 -3.28 0.46
CA LEU A 171 10.52 -4.25 0.24
C LEU A 171 10.47 -4.71 -1.23
N ARG A 172 10.51 -3.78 -2.20
CA ARG A 172 10.59 -4.11 -3.62
C ARG A 172 11.83 -4.93 -3.95
N GLN A 173 12.98 -4.56 -3.42
CA GLN A 173 14.22 -5.31 -3.62
C GLN A 173 14.04 -6.77 -3.19
N LEU A 174 13.52 -7.00 -1.98
CA LEU A 174 13.29 -8.36 -1.49
C LEU A 174 12.23 -9.13 -2.29
N THR A 175 11.14 -8.48 -2.69
CA THR A 175 10.04 -9.17 -3.39
C THR A 175 10.27 -9.32 -4.89
N GLU A 176 10.87 -8.34 -5.56
CA GLU A 176 11.04 -8.35 -7.01
C GLU A 176 12.40 -8.94 -7.44
N VAL A 177 13.50 -8.58 -6.77
CA VAL A 177 14.84 -9.03 -7.15
C VAL A 177 15.17 -10.37 -6.51
N TRP A 178 15.00 -10.50 -5.18
CA TRP A 178 15.20 -11.76 -4.46
C TRP A 178 14.04 -12.75 -4.64
N ARG A 179 12.87 -12.30 -5.07
CA ARG A 179 11.64 -13.09 -5.24
C ARG A 179 11.11 -13.71 -3.94
N PHE A 180 11.33 -13.05 -2.82
CA PHE A 180 10.77 -13.51 -1.56
C PHE A 180 9.29 -13.16 -1.44
N THR A 181 8.54 -14.08 -0.91
CA THR A 181 7.12 -13.92 -0.54
C THR A 181 6.96 -14.10 0.96
N ALA A 182 5.77 -13.87 1.50
CA ALA A 182 5.49 -14.16 2.92
C ALA A 182 5.64 -15.65 3.28
N GLU A 183 5.58 -16.55 2.29
CA GLU A 183 5.72 -18.00 2.45
C GLU A 183 7.16 -18.49 2.31
N THR A 184 8.09 -17.63 1.86
CA THR A 184 9.49 -18.03 1.71
C THR A 184 10.07 -18.34 3.09
N PRO A 185 10.63 -19.55 3.30
CA PRO A 185 11.26 -19.88 4.58
C PRO A 185 12.22 -18.76 5.01
N GLU A 186 12.29 -18.46 6.30
CA GLU A 186 13.07 -17.40 6.95
C GLU A 186 12.81 -15.99 6.38
N ALA A 187 12.95 -15.78 5.08
CA ALA A 187 12.78 -14.48 4.42
C ALA A 187 11.36 -13.92 4.50
N GLY A 188 10.34 -14.80 4.53
CA GLY A 188 8.93 -14.39 4.58
C GLY A 188 8.61 -13.54 5.79
N GLN A 189 9.19 -13.83 6.94
CA GLN A 189 9.03 -13.04 8.16
C GLN A 189 9.58 -11.61 7.99
N LEU A 190 10.70 -11.45 7.29
CA LEU A 190 11.30 -10.14 6.99
C LEU A 190 10.44 -9.34 6.00
N VAL A 191 9.86 -10.00 4.98
CA VAL A 191 8.92 -9.36 4.04
C VAL A 191 7.68 -8.85 4.78
N VAL A 192 7.09 -9.66 5.67
CA VAL A 192 5.91 -9.25 6.47
C VAL A 192 6.28 -8.13 7.45
N ALA A 193 7.46 -8.19 8.07
CA ALA A 193 7.94 -7.14 8.95
C ALA A 193 8.10 -5.79 8.23
N LEU A 194 8.70 -5.78 7.03
CA LEU A 194 8.81 -4.57 6.21
C LEU A 194 7.46 -4.02 5.76
N ARG A 195 6.50 -4.89 5.41
CA ARG A 195 5.12 -4.47 5.15
C ARG A 195 4.52 -3.78 6.37
N GLY A 196 4.68 -4.36 7.55
CA GLY A 196 4.22 -3.77 8.81
C GLY A 196 4.87 -2.42 9.11
N ALA A 197 6.18 -2.32 8.94
CA ALA A 197 6.91 -1.08 9.13
C ALA A 197 6.47 0.01 8.12
N LEU A 198 6.30 -0.36 6.85
CA LEU A 198 5.82 0.55 5.81
C LEU A 198 4.40 1.06 6.12
N LEU A 199 3.50 0.18 6.56
CA LEU A 199 2.15 0.53 6.97
C LEU A 199 2.11 1.50 8.16
N LYS A 200 3.10 1.43 9.04
CA LYS A 200 3.23 2.34 10.20
C LYS A 200 4.01 3.61 9.89
N SER A 201 4.75 3.66 8.79
CA SER A 201 5.50 4.86 8.43
C SER A 201 4.55 6.01 8.08
N ARG A 202 4.96 7.22 8.40
CA ARG A 202 4.26 8.41 7.93
C ARG A 202 4.28 8.37 6.40
N ASP A 203 3.10 8.48 5.77
CA ASP A 203 2.95 8.45 4.32
C ASP A 203 3.20 7.08 3.64
N GLY A 204 3.18 5.96 4.37
CA GLY A 204 3.33 4.62 3.79
C GLY A 204 2.11 4.18 2.98
N ARG A 205 2.33 3.66 1.77
CA ARG A 205 1.29 2.99 0.95
C ARG A 205 1.74 1.57 0.67
N LEU A 206 0.80 0.64 0.79
CA LEU A 206 1.02 -0.77 0.48
C LEU A 206 -0.12 -1.26 -0.41
N GLU A 207 0.26 -1.76 -1.58
CA GLU A 207 -0.64 -2.46 -2.49
C GLU A 207 -0.37 -3.97 -2.38
N LEU A 208 -1.42 -4.74 -2.16
CA LEU A 208 -1.34 -6.18 -2.00
C LEU A 208 -2.33 -6.86 -2.94
N THR A 209 -1.85 -7.86 -3.67
CA THR A 209 -2.75 -8.78 -4.33
C THR A 209 -3.51 -9.61 -3.28
N PRO A 210 -4.68 -10.17 -3.62
CA PRO A 210 -5.44 -11.03 -2.71
C PRO A 210 -4.60 -12.17 -2.10
N SER A 211 -3.75 -12.81 -2.91
CA SER A 211 -2.83 -13.84 -2.45
C SER A 211 -1.80 -13.30 -1.44
N GLN A 212 -1.18 -12.17 -1.74
CA GLN A 212 -0.21 -11.53 -0.83
C GLN A 212 -0.86 -11.12 0.50
N LEU A 213 -2.12 -10.64 0.46
CA LEU A 213 -2.88 -10.31 1.65
C LEU A 213 -3.09 -11.54 2.53
N GLN A 214 -3.53 -12.67 1.96
CA GLN A 214 -3.77 -13.91 2.71
C GLN A 214 -2.49 -14.45 3.33
N HIS A 215 -1.39 -14.51 2.57
CA HIS A 215 -0.12 -15.00 3.10
C HIS A 215 0.43 -14.08 4.19
N THR A 216 0.23 -12.76 4.05
CA THR A 216 0.61 -11.81 5.09
C THR A 216 -0.23 -12.00 6.35
N ALA A 217 -1.55 -12.19 6.21
CA ALA A 217 -2.43 -12.47 7.34
C ALA A 217 -2.06 -13.78 8.05
N ALA A 218 -1.85 -14.87 7.29
CA ALA A 218 -1.44 -16.16 7.86
C ALA A 218 -0.11 -16.08 8.63
N ALA A 219 0.87 -15.32 8.14
CA ALA A 219 2.13 -15.09 8.83
C ALA A 219 1.96 -14.26 10.13
N LEU A 220 0.96 -13.38 10.18
CA LEU A 220 0.63 -12.60 11.38
C LEU A 220 -0.15 -13.41 12.42
N ASP A 221 -0.92 -14.42 11.99
CA ASP A 221 -1.63 -15.33 12.90
C ASP A 221 -0.68 -16.26 13.65
N ASN A 222 0.44 -16.62 13.02
CA ASN A 222 1.49 -17.45 13.62
C ASN A 222 2.87 -16.77 13.43
N PRO A 223 3.12 -15.67 14.14
CA PRO A 223 4.36 -14.92 13.97
C PRO A 223 5.56 -15.74 14.44
N GLY A 224 6.56 -15.80 13.59
CA GLY A 224 7.84 -16.36 13.99
C GLY A 224 8.70 -15.33 14.75
N PRO A 225 9.77 -15.79 15.45
CA PRO A 225 10.57 -14.94 16.32
C PRO A 225 11.23 -13.75 15.60
N ARG A 226 11.53 -13.86 14.31
CA ARG A 226 12.11 -12.76 13.53
C ARG A 226 11.09 -11.66 13.25
N LEU A 227 9.84 -12.05 12.95
CA LEU A 227 8.75 -11.09 12.73
C LEU A 227 8.45 -10.31 14.01
N GLU A 228 8.31 -11.02 15.14
CA GLU A 228 8.08 -10.40 16.45
C GLU A 228 9.21 -9.45 16.82
N ARG A 229 10.45 -9.83 16.54
CA ARG A 229 11.62 -9.05 16.86
C ARG A 229 11.68 -7.72 16.09
N VAL A 230 11.50 -7.74 14.77
CA VAL A 230 11.54 -6.52 13.94
C VAL A 230 10.34 -5.61 14.24
N LEU A 231 9.12 -6.15 14.34
CA LEU A 231 7.94 -5.35 14.64
C LEU A 231 7.89 -4.87 16.08
N GLY A 232 8.53 -5.57 17.02
CA GLY A 232 8.65 -5.16 18.42
C GLY A 232 9.39 -3.83 18.58
N THR A 233 10.33 -3.50 17.70
CA THR A 233 11.04 -2.21 17.71
C THR A 233 10.14 -1.04 17.29
N VAL A 234 9.07 -1.32 16.51
CA VAL A 234 8.09 -0.32 16.03
C VAL A 234 6.92 -0.15 17.01
N GLY A 235 6.86 -0.98 18.05
CA GLY A 235 5.85 -0.96 19.12
C GLY A 235 5.01 -2.23 19.21
N LEU A 236 4.75 -2.67 20.43
CA LEU A 236 4.03 -3.93 20.74
C LEU A 236 2.60 -4.02 20.12
N GLN A 237 1.95 -2.90 19.87
CA GLN A 237 0.61 -2.85 19.27
C GLN A 237 0.61 -3.03 17.74
N THR A 238 1.78 -2.96 17.09
CA THR A 238 1.89 -2.96 15.62
C THR A 238 1.36 -4.25 15.00
N MET A 239 1.66 -5.40 15.61
CA MET A 239 1.21 -6.70 15.12
C MET A 239 -0.32 -6.84 15.16
N THR A 240 -0.93 -6.51 16.30
CA THR A 240 -2.40 -6.58 16.45
C THR A 240 -3.08 -5.59 15.51
N TRP A 241 -2.57 -4.37 15.43
CA TRP A 241 -3.08 -3.35 14.54
C TRP A 241 -3.02 -3.78 13.06
N LEU A 242 -1.86 -4.31 12.61
CA LEU A 242 -1.69 -4.80 11.25
C LEU A 242 -2.61 -5.99 10.94
N ARG A 243 -2.71 -6.96 11.86
CA ARG A 243 -3.63 -8.10 11.74
C ARG A 243 -5.07 -7.62 11.56
N THR A 244 -5.51 -6.71 12.42
CA THR A 244 -6.87 -6.15 12.33
C THR A 244 -7.09 -5.45 10.99
N GLY A 245 -6.14 -4.66 10.51
CA GLY A 245 -6.22 -4.04 9.18
C GLY A 245 -6.38 -5.06 8.05
N MET A 246 -5.63 -6.17 8.10
CA MET A 246 -5.75 -7.26 7.13
C MET A 246 -7.10 -7.98 7.21
N GLU A 247 -7.67 -8.13 8.40
CA GLU A 247 -9.02 -8.68 8.58
C GLU A 247 -10.08 -7.74 7.98
N ARG A 248 -9.97 -6.43 8.21
CA ARG A 248 -10.88 -5.42 7.63
C ARG A 248 -10.82 -5.40 6.10
N ALA A 249 -9.65 -5.59 5.53
CA ALA A 249 -9.47 -5.65 4.09
C ALA A 249 -10.32 -6.76 3.42
N ARG A 250 -10.57 -7.87 4.12
CA ARG A 250 -11.45 -8.95 3.63
C ARG A 250 -12.89 -8.51 3.45
N SER A 251 -13.32 -7.48 4.16
CA SER A 251 -14.69 -6.95 4.12
C SER A 251 -14.86 -5.83 3.10
N VAL A 252 -13.78 -5.44 2.41
CA VAL A 252 -13.80 -4.42 1.36
C VAL A 252 -13.98 -5.08 0.01
N ALA A 253 -14.91 -4.57 -0.77
CA ALA A 253 -15.32 -5.14 -2.05
C ALA A 253 -14.99 -4.21 -3.21
N LEU A 254 -14.50 -4.78 -4.30
CA LEU A 254 -14.45 -4.14 -5.60
C LEU A 254 -15.82 -4.21 -6.27
N ILE A 255 -16.30 -3.08 -6.74
CA ILE A 255 -17.52 -2.96 -7.53
C ILE A 255 -17.13 -2.79 -8.99
N ARG A 256 -17.62 -3.71 -9.83
CA ARG A 256 -17.39 -3.70 -11.27
C ARG A 256 -18.66 -3.36 -12.00
N GLY A 257 -18.54 -2.53 -13.00
CA GLY A 257 -19.64 -2.21 -13.91
C GLY A 257 -19.70 -3.13 -15.16
N PRO A 258 -20.57 -2.79 -16.10
CA PRO A 258 -20.64 -3.48 -17.39
C PRO A 258 -19.27 -3.55 -18.06
N GLY A 259 -18.93 -4.73 -18.59
CA GLY A 259 -17.60 -4.97 -19.17
C GLY A 259 -16.49 -5.33 -18.19
N GLY A 260 -16.79 -5.48 -16.91
CA GLY A 260 -15.86 -5.99 -15.88
C GLY A 260 -14.86 -4.97 -15.32
N ARG A 261 -14.94 -3.70 -15.74
CA ARG A 261 -14.09 -2.63 -15.22
C ARG A 261 -14.48 -2.27 -13.78
N GLY A 262 -13.51 -2.15 -12.90
CA GLY A 262 -13.73 -1.60 -11.56
C GLY A 262 -14.16 -0.13 -11.64
N ILE A 263 -15.22 0.23 -10.91
CA ILE A 263 -15.83 1.57 -10.92
C ILE A 263 -15.92 2.19 -9.54
N GLY A 264 -15.81 1.38 -8.49
CA GLY A 264 -15.93 1.86 -7.12
C GLY A 264 -15.60 0.77 -6.11
N THR A 265 -15.72 1.15 -4.87
CA THR A 265 -15.49 0.32 -3.68
C THR A 265 -16.78 0.20 -2.88
N GLY A 266 -16.94 -0.87 -2.16
CA GLY A 266 -17.96 -1.05 -1.13
C GLY A 266 -17.38 -1.79 0.07
N PHE A 267 -18.12 -1.85 1.15
CA PHE A 267 -17.68 -2.61 2.32
C PHE A 267 -18.86 -3.28 3.04
N LEU A 268 -18.58 -4.40 3.66
CA LEU A 268 -19.53 -5.24 4.34
C LEU A 268 -19.73 -4.78 5.78
N VAL A 269 -20.98 -4.59 6.18
CA VAL A 269 -21.36 -4.29 7.57
C VAL A 269 -22.50 -5.20 8.02
N ARG A 270 -22.71 -5.29 9.31
CA ARG A 270 -23.93 -5.90 9.86
C ARG A 270 -25.07 -4.90 9.72
N GLY A 271 -26.12 -5.28 9.04
CA GLY A 271 -27.27 -4.40 8.79
C GLY A 271 -27.90 -3.84 10.07
N GLY A 272 -27.96 -4.67 11.13
CA GLY A 272 -28.47 -4.27 12.44
C GLY A 272 -27.68 -3.17 13.14
N ASP A 273 -26.43 -2.92 12.73
CA ASP A 273 -25.62 -1.81 13.25
C ASP A 273 -26.04 -0.46 12.60
N LEU A 274 -26.69 -0.50 11.42
CA LEU A 274 -27.26 0.65 10.74
C LEU A 274 -28.75 0.82 11.07
N HIS A 275 -29.51 -0.27 11.02
CA HIS A 275 -30.95 -0.24 11.32
C HIS A 275 -31.42 -1.55 11.92
N PRO A 276 -32.15 -1.54 13.07
CA PRO A 276 -32.55 -2.74 13.80
C PRO A 276 -33.34 -3.77 12.98
N ALA A 277 -34.15 -3.33 12.00
CA ALA A 277 -34.95 -4.21 11.16
C ALA A 277 -34.14 -5.16 10.29
N LEU A 278 -32.84 -4.83 10.02
CA LEU A 278 -31.93 -5.67 9.26
C LEU A 278 -31.25 -6.76 10.10
N GLY A 279 -31.32 -6.69 11.42
CA GLY A 279 -30.83 -7.72 12.34
C GLY A 279 -29.39 -8.13 12.07
N GLY A 280 -29.17 -9.43 11.92
CA GLY A 280 -27.86 -10.01 11.66
C GLY A 280 -27.47 -10.08 10.18
N GLU A 281 -28.28 -9.56 9.27
CA GLU A 281 -28.01 -9.59 7.84
C GLU A 281 -26.72 -8.85 7.50
N LEU A 282 -25.90 -9.42 6.60
CA LEU A 282 -24.71 -8.76 6.08
C LEU A 282 -25.08 -7.98 4.80
N VAL A 283 -24.76 -6.70 4.79
CA VAL A 283 -25.11 -5.78 3.69
C VAL A 283 -23.87 -5.01 3.23
N VAL A 284 -23.84 -4.61 1.97
CA VAL A 284 -22.76 -3.79 1.42
C VAL A 284 -23.21 -2.33 1.40
N VAL A 285 -22.34 -1.46 1.91
CA VAL A 285 -22.46 0.00 1.80
C VAL A 285 -21.54 0.49 0.69
N THR A 286 -22.05 1.36 -0.18
CA THR A 286 -21.29 2.08 -1.21
C THR A 286 -21.91 3.45 -1.46
N ASN A 287 -21.36 4.24 -2.39
CA ASN A 287 -21.97 5.51 -2.76
C ASN A 287 -23.12 5.34 -3.78
N ALA A 288 -24.06 6.27 -3.75
CA ALA A 288 -25.13 6.36 -4.76
C ALA A 288 -24.57 6.67 -6.15
N HIS A 289 -23.51 7.51 -6.25
CA HIS A 289 -22.86 7.76 -7.53
C HIS A 289 -22.04 6.56 -8.06
N VAL A 290 -21.94 5.45 -7.31
CA VAL A 290 -21.36 4.17 -7.78
C VAL A 290 -22.48 3.22 -8.21
N ILE A 291 -23.48 3.01 -7.36
CA ILE A 291 -24.68 2.19 -7.66
C ILE A 291 -25.92 2.93 -7.18
N SER A 292 -26.88 3.17 -8.06
CA SER A 292 -28.16 3.84 -7.75
C SER A 292 -29.27 3.41 -8.71
N GLU A 293 -30.51 3.49 -8.24
CA GLU A 293 -31.73 3.43 -9.08
C GLU A 293 -32.10 4.80 -9.63
N LEU A 294 -31.42 5.88 -9.19
CA LEU A 294 -31.67 7.26 -9.65
C LEU A 294 -30.64 7.65 -10.71
N GLN A 295 -31.10 7.92 -11.92
CA GLN A 295 -30.21 8.29 -13.03
C GLN A 295 -29.37 9.55 -12.77
N ASP A 296 -29.89 10.50 -11.99
CA ASP A 296 -29.22 11.76 -11.67
C ASP A 296 -28.00 11.59 -10.75
N ASP A 297 -27.88 10.45 -10.07
CA ASP A 297 -26.72 10.16 -9.21
C ASP A 297 -25.46 9.81 -10.00
N GLY A 298 -25.60 9.36 -11.26
CA GLY A 298 -24.50 8.97 -12.14
C GLY A 298 -23.93 7.57 -11.85
N GLY A 299 -24.53 6.82 -10.93
CA GLY A 299 -24.20 5.42 -10.65
C GLY A 299 -24.75 4.47 -11.72
N ILE A 300 -24.27 3.22 -11.69
CA ILE A 300 -24.88 2.14 -12.49
C ILE A 300 -26.11 1.58 -11.78
N GLU A 301 -27.02 0.98 -12.56
CA GLU A 301 -28.16 0.24 -11.99
C GLU A 301 -27.69 -0.95 -11.16
N PRO A 302 -28.40 -1.30 -10.05
CA PRO A 302 -27.99 -2.39 -9.17
C PRO A 302 -27.78 -3.75 -9.86
N ASP A 303 -28.59 -4.08 -10.85
CA ASP A 303 -28.52 -5.34 -11.60
C ASP A 303 -27.29 -5.44 -12.54
N GLN A 304 -26.68 -4.30 -12.87
CA GLN A 304 -25.46 -4.21 -13.67
C GLN A 304 -24.18 -4.40 -12.86
N ALA A 305 -24.27 -4.31 -11.54
CA ALA A 305 -23.13 -4.38 -10.65
C ALA A 305 -22.67 -5.81 -10.42
N LEU A 306 -21.36 -6.01 -10.46
CA LEU A 306 -20.70 -7.24 -10.05
C LEU A 306 -19.74 -6.93 -8.89
N ILE A 307 -19.92 -7.61 -7.76
CA ILE A 307 -19.22 -7.32 -6.51
C ILE A 307 -18.28 -8.48 -6.17
N THR A 308 -17.05 -8.17 -5.80
CA THR A 308 -16.03 -9.15 -5.44
C THR A 308 -15.29 -8.75 -4.18
N PHE A 309 -15.09 -9.70 -3.26
CA PHE A 309 -14.23 -9.52 -2.09
C PHE A 309 -12.88 -10.17 -2.40
N GLU A 310 -11.98 -9.42 -3.02
CA GLU A 310 -10.72 -9.96 -3.57
C GLU A 310 -9.79 -10.54 -2.50
N ALA A 311 -9.79 -9.99 -1.29
CA ALA A 311 -8.99 -10.48 -0.18
C ALA A 311 -9.42 -11.87 0.37
N GLN A 312 -10.57 -12.40 -0.06
CA GLN A 312 -11.01 -13.76 0.30
C GLN A 312 -10.45 -14.85 -0.62
N ASN A 313 -10.13 -14.48 -1.85
CA ASN A 313 -9.79 -15.45 -2.86
C ASN A 313 -8.33 -15.89 -2.70
N GLY A 314 -8.11 -16.95 -1.92
CA GLY A 314 -6.90 -17.74 -1.96
C GLY A 314 -6.74 -18.40 -3.33
N THR A 315 -5.67 -19.10 -3.52
CA THR A 315 -5.23 -19.87 -4.69
C THR A 315 -6.30 -20.64 -5.50
N SER A 316 -7.59 -20.44 -5.22
CA SER A 316 -8.70 -21.02 -5.97
C SER A 316 -8.92 -20.25 -7.26
N GLU A 317 -8.86 -20.92 -8.39
CA GLU A 317 -9.08 -20.39 -9.73
C GLU A 317 -10.50 -19.82 -9.95
N THR A 318 -11.41 -19.92 -8.98
CA THR A 318 -12.79 -19.41 -9.04
C THR A 318 -12.99 -18.26 -8.06
N GLN A 319 -12.92 -17.05 -8.57
CA GLN A 319 -13.32 -15.85 -7.85
C GLN A 319 -14.83 -15.88 -7.58
N ALA A 320 -15.25 -15.75 -6.32
CA ALA A 320 -16.66 -15.63 -5.99
C ALA A 320 -17.18 -14.24 -6.40
N PHE A 321 -18.18 -14.23 -7.26
CA PHE A 321 -18.87 -13.02 -7.69
C PHE A 321 -20.24 -12.96 -7.03
N TYR A 322 -20.61 -11.78 -6.56
CA TYR A 322 -21.89 -11.49 -5.97
C TYR A 322 -22.64 -10.50 -6.85
N ARG A 323 -23.96 -10.70 -6.99
CA ARG A 323 -24.86 -9.76 -7.64
C ARG A 323 -25.66 -9.00 -6.61
N VAL A 324 -26.13 -7.82 -6.97
CA VAL A 324 -27.07 -7.10 -6.11
C VAL A 324 -28.45 -7.76 -6.27
N GLN A 325 -28.97 -8.30 -5.15
CA GLN A 325 -30.32 -8.84 -5.09
C GLN A 325 -31.35 -7.72 -4.95
N LYS A 326 -31.05 -6.73 -4.12
CA LYS A 326 -31.94 -5.60 -3.84
C LYS A 326 -31.16 -4.40 -3.34
N LEU A 327 -31.49 -3.21 -3.82
CA LEU A 327 -31.15 -1.95 -3.14
C LEU A 327 -32.12 -1.83 -1.95
N LEU A 328 -31.59 -1.99 -0.73
CA LEU A 328 -32.38 -1.96 0.49
C LEU A 328 -32.77 -0.56 0.90
N TRP A 329 -31.86 0.37 0.72
CA TRP A 329 -32.03 1.78 1.03
C TRP A 329 -31.00 2.60 0.24
N GLY A 330 -31.40 3.80 -0.14
CA GLY A 330 -30.55 4.73 -0.86
C GLY A 330 -30.82 6.17 -0.50
N SER A 331 -29.79 6.99 -0.57
CA SER A 331 -29.85 8.43 -0.42
C SER A 331 -29.08 9.08 -1.56
N ALA A 332 -29.73 9.98 -2.28
CA ALA A 332 -29.17 10.61 -3.46
C ALA A 332 -27.81 11.26 -3.22
N LYS A 333 -27.02 11.39 -4.28
CA LYS A 333 -25.68 11.97 -4.27
C LYS A 333 -25.61 13.36 -3.60
N GLN A 334 -26.65 14.19 -3.77
CA GLN A 334 -26.70 15.53 -3.17
C GLN A 334 -26.95 15.51 -1.67
N HIS A 335 -27.39 14.39 -1.11
CA HIS A 335 -27.69 14.20 0.32
C HIS A 335 -26.59 13.37 1.01
N LEU A 336 -26.86 12.09 1.25
CA LEU A 336 -25.91 11.20 1.93
C LEU A 336 -25.10 10.32 0.96
N ASP A 337 -25.33 10.46 -0.34
CA ASP A 337 -24.58 9.73 -1.39
C ASP A 337 -24.32 8.26 -1.03
N THR A 338 -25.34 7.54 -0.65
CA THR A 338 -25.21 6.20 -0.06
C THR A 338 -26.19 5.22 -0.68
N SER A 339 -25.70 4.01 -0.97
CA SER A 339 -26.52 2.86 -1.34
C SER A 339 -26.23 1.67 -0.44
N LEU A 340 -27.28 1.05 0.09
CA LEU A 340 -27.22 -0.14 0.93
C LEU A 340 -27.74 -1.35 0.16
N LEU A 341 -26.90 -2.34 -0.04
CA LEU A 341 -27.13 -3.43 -0.98
C LEU A 341 -27.24 -4.78 -0.26
N ARG A 342 -28.26 -5.55 -0.62
CA ARG A 342 -28.35 -6.99 -0.34
C ARG A 342 -27.73 -7.75 -1.50
N LEU A 343 -26.90 -8.74 -1.22
CA LEU A 343 -26.22 -9.54 -2.24
C LEU A 343 -26.83 -10.94 -2.39
N ASP A 344 -26.68 -11.49 -3.59
CA ASP A 344 -26.97 -12.87 -3.94
C ASP A 344 -25.75 -13.52 -4.61
N PRO A 345 -25.26 -14.67 -4.13
CA PRO A 345 -25.67 -15.32 -2.88
C PRO A 345 -25.35 -14.46 -1.64
N ALA A 346 -26.00 -14.73 -0.51
CA ALA A 346 -25.68 -14.06 0.74
C ALA A 346 -24.23 -14.29 1.13
N VAL A 347 -23.54 -13.22 1.56
CA VAL A 347 -22.12 -13.27 1.93
C VAL A 347 -21.94 -14.13 3.19
N GLN A 348 -21.01 -15.08 3.11
CA GLN A 348 -20.67 -15.97 4.23
C GLN A 348 -19.16 -16.00 4.47
N GLY A 349 -18.76 -16.22 5.72
CA GLY A 349 -17.35 -16.39 6.08
C GLY A 349 -16.52 -15.11 6.06
N ILE A 350 -17.14 -13.93 5.85
CA ILE A 350 -16.50 -12.62 5.97
C ILE A 350 -17.01 -11.91 7.22
N ALA A 351 -16.10 -11.49 8.09
CA ALA A 351 -16.45 -10.68 9.24
C ALA A 351 -16.82 -9.26 8.77
N PRO A 352 -17.97 -8.69 9.19
CA PRO A 352 -18.34 -7.32 8.82
C PRO A 352 -17.41 -6.30 9.48
N CYS A 353 -17.25 -5.13 8.84
CA CYS A 353 -16.59 -3.99 9.46
C CYS A 353 -17.40 -3.49 10.67
N PRO A 354 -16.78 -3.27 11.83
CA PRO A 354 -17.45 -2.64 12.95
C PRO A 354 -17.67 -1.15 12.66
N ILE A 355 -18.79 -0.60 13.15
CA ILE A 355 -19.16 0.79 12.96
C ILE A 355 -18.87 1.58 14.23
N ALA A 356 -18.19 2.71 14.11
CA ALA A 356 -17.92 3.63 15.21
C ALA A 356 -19.20 4.33 15.67
N LYS A 357 -19.36 4.48 16.98
CA LYS A 357 -20.49 5.21 17.59
C LYS A 357 -20.20 6.70 17.81
N SER A 358 -18.94 7.09 17.76
CA SER A 358 -18.47 8.45 17.93
C SER A 358 -17.33 8.76 16.97
N LEU A 359 -17.17 10.03 16.63
CA LEU A 359 -16.01 10.50 15.87
C LEU A 359 -14.81 10.70 16.79
N PRO A 360 -13.57 10.53 16.27
CA PRO A 360 -12.37 10.82 17.04
C PRO A 360 -12.27 12.30 17.43
N PRO A 361 -11.53 12.64 18.50
CA PRO A 361 -11.32 14.04 18.88
C PRO A 361 -10.45 14.78 17.85
N LEU A 362 -10.67 16.09 17.68
CA LEU A 362 -9.87 16.96 16.81
C LEU A 362 -8.68 17.52 17.61
N ASN A 363 -7.63 16.73 17.75
CA ASN A 363 -6.42 17.09 18.50
C ASN A 363 -5.13 17.08 17.66
N HIS A 364 -5.25 17.04 16.33
CA HIS A 364 -4.17 16.95 15.34
C HIS A 364 -3.28 15.70 15.39
N ASP A 365 -3.56 14.74 16.29
CA ASP A 365 -2.82 13.51 16.43
C ASP A 365 -3.59 12.30 15.87
N GLN A 366 -4.85 12.49 15.47
CA GLN A 366 -5.70 11.41 15.01
C GLN A 366 -5.47 11.09 13.55
N ARG A 367 -5.36 9.82 13.27
CA ARG A 367 -5.23 9.28 11.93
C ARG A 367 -6.49 8.58 11.47
N VAL A 368 -6.68 8.54 10.18
CA VAL A 368 -7.72 7.76 9.53
C VAL A 368 -7.09 6.88 8.46
N TYR A 369 -7.69 5.72 8.22
CA TYR A 369 -7.18 4.74 7.27
C TYR A 369 -8.27 4.41 6.26
N ILE A 370 -7.88 4.24 5.00
CA ILE A 370 -8.78 3.86 3.93
C ILE A 370 -8.27 2.57 3.31
N ILE A 371 -9.18 1.65 3.09
CA ILE A 371 -8.95 0.44 2.32
C ILE A 371 -9.93 0.47 1.16
N GLY A 372 -9.43 0.36 -0.07
CA GLY A 372 -10.29 0.47 -1.25
C GLY A 372 -9.61 0.04 -2.53
N HIS A 373 -10.24 0.35 -3.64
CA HIS A 373 -9.80 -0.02 -4.98
C HIS A 373 -9.54 1.22 -5.85
N PRO A 374 -8.44 1.95 -5.64
CA PRO A 374 -8.11 3.11 -6.47
C PRO A 374 -8.03 2.71 -7.93
N GLN A 375 -8.54 3.58 -8.82
CA GLN A 375 -8.68 3.35 -10.26
C GLN A 375 -9.48 2.07 -10.65
N GLY A 376 -10.22 1.48 -9.70
CA GLY A 376 -10.87 0.19 -9.87
C GLY A 376 -9.89 -0.98 -10.01
N GLY A 377 -8.67 -0.78 -9.51
CA GLY A 377 -7.56 -1.72 -9.52
C GLY A 377 -7.49 -2.61 -8.28
N GLU A 378 -6.28 -3.04 -7.94
CA GLU A 378 -6.01 -3.93 -6.80
C GLU A 378 -6.39 -3.27 -5.47
N LEU A 379 -6.70 -4.12 -4.47
CA LEU A 379 -6.98 -3.68 -3.12
C LEU A 379 -5.78 -2.96 -2.52
N SER A 380 -6.00 -1.74 -2.05
CA SER A 380 -4.95 -0.86 -1.54
C SER A 380 -5.29 -0.31 -0.17
N PHE A 381 -4.26 -0.17 0.66
CA PHE A 381 -4.31 0.57 1.91
C PHE A 381 -3.80 1.98 1.69
N SER A 382 -4.63 2.98 1.96
CA SER A 382 -4.22 4.38 1.93
C SER A 382 -3.81 4.80 3.34
N LEU A 383 -2.50 4.95 3.53
CA LEU A 383 -1.90 5.21 4.85
C LEU A 383 -1.00 6.46 4.82
N GLN A 384 -0.92 7.12 3.67
CA GLN A 384 -0.12 8.30 3.45
C GLN A 384 -0.88 9.54 3.91
N ASP A 385 -0.20 10.44 4.63
CA ASP A 385 -0.73 11.77 5.04
C ASP A 385 -2.15 11.68 5.64
N ASN A 386 -2.40 10.63 6.38
CA ASN A 386 -3.71 10.18 6.84
C ASN A 386 -4.22 10.93 8.09
N GLU A 387 -4.02 12.23 8.13
CA GLU A 387 -4.45 13.12 9.20
C GLU A 387 -5.97 13.34 9.15
N LEU A 388 -6.65 13.21 10.29
CA LEU A 388 -8.00 13.73 10.47
C LEU A 388 -7.92 15.25 10.60
N LEU A 389 -8.48 15.99 9.63
CA LEU A 389 -8.40 17.45 9.59
C LEU A 389 -9.51 18.12 10.37
N ASP A 390 -10.76 17.71 10.15
CA ASP A 390 -11.94 18.33 10.76
C ASP A 390 -13.17 17.40 10.61
N HIS A 391 -14.21 17.62 11.39
CA HIS A 391 -15.51 17.00 11.22
C HIS A 391 -16.63 17.85 11.84
N GLU A 392 -17.86 17.69 11.33
CA GLU A 392 -19.05 18.39 11.80
C GLU A 392 -19.78 17.67 12.95
N GLY A 393 -19.21 16.56 13.47
CA GLY A 393 -19.84 15.75 14.51
C GLY A 393 -19.65 16.30 15.91
N PRO A 394 -20.60 15.97 16.83
CA PRO A 394 -20.51 16.41 18.22
C PRO A 394 -19.27 15.78 18.93
N PRO A 395 -18.69 16.48 19.93
CA PRO A 395 -19.13 17.77 20.43
C PRO A 395 -18.55 18.97 19.68
N ALA A 396 -17.60 18.74 18.76
CA ALA A 396 -16.74 19.79 18.20
C ALA A 396 -17.40 20.55 17.04
N GLY A 397 -18.37 19.96 16.36
CA GLY A 397 -18.95 20.51 15.15
C GLY A 397 -20.48 20.59 15.16
N ALA A 398 -20.99 21.30 14.17
CA ALA A 398 -22.42 21.31 13.85
C ALA A 398 -22.56 21.11 12.32
N PRO A 399 -23.37 20.13 11.88
CA PRO A 399 -23.57 19.88 10.48
C PRO A 399 -24.07 21.12 9.73
N SER A 400 -23.44 21.41 8.59
CA SER A 400 -23.89 22.48 7.68
C SER A 400 -25.25 22.14 7.03
N GLN A 401 -25.55 20.85 6.95
CA GLN A 401 -26.84 20.31 6.56
C GLN A 401 -27.37 19.41 7.69
N PRO A 402 -28.63 19.54 8.13
CA PRO A 402 -29.15 18.82 9.31
C PRO A 402 -29.00 17.29 9.27
N GLU A 403 -28.98 16.73 8.07
CA GLU A 403 -28.96 15.27 7.84
C GLU A 403 -27.54 14.74 7.54
N ARG A 404 -26.56 15.64 7.27
CA ARG A 404 -25.26 15.26 6.75
C ARG A 404 -24.14 15.80 7.62
N CYS A 405 -23.41 14.93 8.28
CA CYS A 405 -22.20 15.28 9.00
C CYS A 405 -20.98 14.85 8.17
N LEU A 406 -20.13 15.79 7.81
CA LEU A 406 -18.95 15.59 7.02
C LEU A 406 -17.71 15.36 7.88
N ILE A 407 -16.79 14.61 7.32
CA ILE A 407 -15.46 14.32 7.89
C ILE A 407 -14.43 14.68 6.82
N HIS A 408 -13.50 15.60 7.14
CA HIS A 408 -12.39 15.97 6.27
C HIS A 408 -11.09 15.37 6.78
N TYR A 409 -10.33 14.81 5.86
CA TYR A 409 -9.05 14.17 6.18
C TYR A 409 -8.11 14.19 4.97
N ARG A 410 -6.84 13.97 5.24
CA ARG A 410 -5.84 13.68 4.22
C ARG A 410 -5.63 12.18 4.16
N ALA A 411 -5.66 11.65 2.96
CA ALA A 411 -5.19 10.32 2.60
C ALA A 411 -5.14 10.25 1.08
N PRO A 412 -4.17 9.58 0.44
CA PRO A 412 -4.19 9.39 -1.00
C PRO A 412 -5.43 8.60 -1.40
N THR A 413 -6.26 9.19 -2.24
CA THR A 413 -7.39 8.55 -2.89
C THR A 413 -7.37 8.91 -4.37
N GLU A 414 -7.89 8.01 -5.19
CA GLU A 414 -7.99 8.16 -6.64
C GLU A 414 -9.41 7.80 -7.08
N PRO A 415 -9.84 8.16 -8.30
CA PRO A 415 -11.11 7.67 -8.85
C PRO A 415 -11.23 6.15 -8.68
N GLY A 416 -12.35 5.65 -8.21
CA GLY A 416 -12.54 4.24 -7.81
C GLY A 416 -12.44 4.00 -6.30
N SER A 417 -11.86 4.93 -5.54
CA SER A 417 -11.91 4.90 -4.06
C SER A 417 -13.28 5.28 -3.50
N SER A 418 -14.18 5.83 -4.31
CA SER A 418 -15.57 6.11 -3.91
C SER A 418 -16.23 4.87 -3.33
N GLY A 419 -16.89 5.01 -2.18
CA GLY A 419 -17.52 3.91 -1.45
C GLY A 419 -16.59 3.18 -0.48
N SER A 420 -15.33 3.60 -0.36
CA SER A 420 -14.40 3.01 0.62
C SER A 420 -14.80 3.34 2.06
N PRO A 421 -14.60 2.40 3.00
CA PRO A 421 -14.70 2.68 4.43
C PRO A 421 -13.55 3.58 4.86
N VAL A 422 -13.86 4.58 5.69
CA VAL A 422 -12.88 5.39 6.42
C VAL A 422 -12.83 4.89 7.85
N PHE A 423 -11.69 4.36 8.26
CA PHE A 423 -11.49 3.79 9.59
C PHE A 423 -10.80 4.79 10.52
N ASN A 424 -11.13 4.72 11.81
CA ASN A 424 -10.39 5.41 12.87
C ASN A 424 -9.12 4.64 13.26
N GLU A 425 -8.30 5.26 14.10
CA GLU A 425 -7.07 4.65 14.65
C GLU A 425 -7.32 3.69 15.83
N ALA A 426 -8.59 3.41 16.17
CA ALA A 426 -8.91 2.46 17.22
C ALA A 426 -8.30 1.08 16.93
N PRO A 427 -7.93 0.29 17.96
CA PRO A 427 -7.30 -1.01 17.78
C PRO A 427 -8.11 -1.99 16.92
N ASP A 428 -9.43 -1.84 16.89
CA ASP A 428 -10.36 -2.66 16.12
C ASP A 428 -10.76 -2.08 14.75
N TRP A 429 -10.19 -0.95 14.35
CA TRP A 429 -10.45 -0.30 13.06
C TRP A 429 -11.94 -0.16 12.78
N GLN A 430 -12.59 0.76 13.46
CA GLN A 430 -14.03 1.02 13.29
C GLN A 430 -14.26 1.99 12.12
N VAL A 431 -15.29 1.73 11.33
CA VAL A 431 -15.71 2.63 10.26
C VAL A 431 -16.34 3.89 10.87
N ILE A 432 -15.72 5.04 10.62
CA ILE A 432 -16.27 6.36 10.96
C ILE A 432 -17.03 6.98 9.79
N GLY A 433 -16.70 6.65 8.54
CA GLY A 433 -17.33 7.30 7.39
C GLY A 433 -17.27 6.50 6.11
N LEU A 434 -18.08 6.97 5.16
CA LEU A 434 -18.13 6.53 3.76
C LEU A 434 -17.42 7.58 2.91
N HIS A 435 -16.28 7.23 2.32
CA HIS A 435 -15.55 8.11 1.40
C HIS A 435 -16.38 8.40 0.15
N HIS A 436 -16.54 9.68 -0.21
CA HIS A 436 -17.36 10.00 -1.38
C HIS A 436 -16.80 11.11 -2.27
N ALA A 437 -15.88 11.94 -1.76
CA ALA A 437 -15.33 13.06 -2.51
C ALA A 437 -13.92 13.43 -2.03
N GLY A 438 -13.28 14.31 -2.78
CA GLY A 438 -12.00 14.91 -2.41
C GLY A 438 -11.56 15.94 -3.45
N GLY A 439 -10.61 16.80 -3.08
CA GLY A 439 -10.06 17.81 -3.97
C GLY A 439 -9.02 18.71 -3.33
N GLU A 440 -8.37 19.50 -4.17
CA GLU A 440 -7.34 20.46 -3.72
C GLU A 440 -7.92 21.70 -3.02
N TYR A 441 -9.21 22.02 -3.26
CA TYR A 441 -9.87 23.25 -2.80
C TYR A 441 -11.21 22.93 -2.13
N VAL A 442 -11.20 22.02 -1.16
CA VAL A 442 -12.41 21.68 -0.38
C VAL A 442 -12.69 22.78 0.65
N ARG A 443 -13.95 23.23 0.77
CA ARG A 443 -14.34 24.24 1.76
C ARG A 443 -14.14 23.71 3.18
N LYS A 444 -13.57 24.52 4.04
CA LYS A 444 -13.45 24.18 5.47
C LYS A 444 -14.81 24.02 6.12
N LEU A 445 -14.89 23.08 7.07
CA LEU A 445 -16.09 22.80 7.85
C LEU A 445 -16.33 23.84 8.96
N ASN A 446 -17.43 23.65 9.69
CA ASN A 446 -17.74 24.41 10.90
C ASN A 446 -17.78 25.94 10.72
N GLY A 447 -18.17 26.40 9.53
CA GLY A 447 -18.25 27.84 9.20
C GLY A 447 -16.91 28.53 9.07
N GLN A 448 -15.79 27.80 9.06
CA GLN A 448 -14.48 28.37 8.85
C GLN A 448 -14.33 28.90 7.42
N SER A 449 -13.64 30.03 7.26
CA SER A 449 -13.36 30.60 5.94
C SER A 449 -12.18 29.90 5.25
N GLY A 450 -12.24 29.85 3.90
CA GLY A 450 -11.17 29.30 3.06
C GLY A 450 -11.35 27.84 2.65
N THR A 451 -10.33 27.32 2.00
CA THR A 451 -10.25 25.96 1.48
C THR A 451 -8.94 25.31 1.87
N TYR A 452 -8.87 23.98 1.73
CA TYR A 452 -7.65 23.17 1.84
C TYR A 452 -7.75 21.92 0.96
N ALA A 453 -6.63 21.28 0.70
CA ALA A 453 -6.65 19.96 0.08
C ALA A 453 -7.15 18.94 1.12
N ALA A 454 -8.24 18.23 0.80
CA ALA A 454 -8.84 17.24 1.68
C ALA A 454 -9.66 16.22 0.89
N ASN A 455 -9.80 15.03 1.48
CA ASN A 455 -10.84 14.10 1.16
C ASN A 455 -12.03 14.31 2.10
N GLU A 456 -13.20 13.92 1.63
CA GLU A 456 -14.45 14.08 2.34
C GLU A 456 -15.16 12.72 2.48
N ALA A 457 -15.62 12.42 3.69
CA ALA A 457 -16.47 11.29 3.96
C ALA A 457 -17.75 11.73 4.68
N ILE A 458 -18.78 10.93 4.52
CA ILE A 458 -20.04 11.07 5.24
C ILE A 458 -19.99 10.19 6.49
N TRP A 459 -20.25 10.79 7.66
CA TRP A 459 -20.24 10.04 8.91
C TRP A 459 -21.28 8.92 8.90
N ILE A 460 -20.84 7.72 9.22
CA ILE A 460 -21.68 6.52 9.14
C ILE A 460 -22.95 6.60 10.01
N GLN A 461 -22.89 7.31 11.15
CA GLN A 461 -24.06 7.50 12.02
C GLN A 461 -25.10 8.47 11.43
N SER A 462 -24.71 9.37 10.49
CA SER A 462 -25.67 10.17 9.73
C SER A 462 -26.51 9.28 8.81
N ILE A 463 -25.88 8.28 8.21
CA ILE A 463 -26.55 7.27 7.39
C ILE A 463 -27.52 6.45 8.25
N ALA A 464 -27.06 5.93 9.40
CA ALA A 464 -27.90 5.17 10.33
C ALA A 464 -29.10 6.00 10.84
N LYS A 465 -28.90 7.29 11.13
CA LYS A 465 -29.98 8.19 11.56
C LYS A 465 -31.02 8.40 10.45
N ALA A 466 -30.58 8.69 9.23
CA ALA A 466 -31.50 8.87 8.10
C ALA A 466 -32.28 7.59 7.78
N MET A 467 -31.64 6.42 7.91
CA MET A 467 -32.33 5.13 7.80
C MET A 467 -33.40 4.96 8.85
N ALA A 468 -33.14 5.34 10.11
CA ALA A 468 -34.15 5.25 11.18
C ALA A 468 -35.41 6.08 10.91
N GLU A 469 -35.29 7.14 10.12
CA GLU A 469 -36.39 8.04 9.74
C GLU A 469 -37.16 7.58 8.48
N SER A 470 -36.51 6.86 7.56
CA SER A 470 -37.04 6.60 6.21
C SER A 470 -37.03 5.14 5.76
N PHE A 471 -36.38 4.21 6.50
CA PHE A 471 -36.28 2.81 6.09
C PHE A 471 -37.59 2.08 6.27
N THR A 472 -38.13 1.56 5.18
CA THR A 472 -39.29 0.66 5.15
C THR A 472 -38.83 -0.74 4.74
N VAL A 473 -39.20 -1.74 5.50
CA VAL A 473 -38.83 -3.17 5.28
C VAL A 473 -39.48 -3.74 4.03
#